data_ac7684fa0353661eebcbcbd62d3b0e2e
#
_entry.id   ac7684fa0353661eebcbcbd62d3b0e2e
#
_cell.length_a   1.000
_cell.length_b   1.000
_cell.length_c   1.000
_cell.angle_alpha   90.00
_cell.angle_beta   90.00
_cell.angle_gamma   90.00
#
_symmetry.space_group_name_H-M   'P 1'
#
loop_
_entity.id
_entity.type
_entity.pdbx_description
1 polymer ?
#
loop_
_entity_poly.entity_id
_entity_poly.type
_entity_poly.pdbx_seq_one_letter_code
_entity_poly.pdbx_strand_id
1 'polypeptide(L)'
;YGSVRLLPLADLARLREEPKWVAGFSDITMLHLALRKLRIESIHGPMPSGFRFDGEEDPSAESLRQALFGETEGIEVEPHPLNQPGTASGRLAGGNLTVIRSADGTPEELTAEEPTVLLIEEVGEFVYRIDRIMQSLARSGKLENLRAGVVGHFSEMLGMEKFGVADACAIISSYTRPLGIPVVFGFPAGHEDPNLAVYLGRRVTVSVDEEGARMEFAPAD
;
A
#
# COMPACT_ATOMS: atom_id res chain seq x y z
N TYR A 1 -10.38 13.45 -2.58
CA TYR A 1 -11.59 12.64 -2.80
C TYR A 1 -12.18 12.89 -4.18
N GLY A 2 -12.62 11.82 -4.84
CA GLY A 2 -13.39 11.93 -6.08
C GLY A 2 -12.95 11.01 -7.21
N SER A 3 -11.80 10.34 -7.11
CA SER A 3 -11.29 9.44 -8.17
C SER A 3 -12.28 8.32 -8.51
N VAL A 4 -13.04 7.82 -7.56
CA VAL A 4 -14.10 6.82 -7.79
C VAL A 4 -15.14 7.27 -8.82
N ARG A 5 -15.36 8.59 -8.95
CA ARG A 5 -16.30 9.15 -9.93
C ARG A 5 -15.80 9.12 -11.36
N LEU A 6 -14.50 8.92 -11.55
CA LEU A 6 -13.87 8.77 -12.86
C LEU A 6 -14.09 7.37 -13.45
N LEU A 7 -14.22 6.34 -12.60
CA LEU A 7 -14.31 4.94 -13.05
C LEU A 7 -15.41 4.68 -14.10
N PRO A 8 -16.65 5.16 -13.93
CA PRO A 8 -17.69 4.96 -14.95
C PRO A 8 -17.49 5.82 -16.21
N LEU A 9 -16.58 6.79 -16.18
CA LEU A 9 -16.33 7.74 -17.28
C LEU A 9 -15.06 7.44 -18.06
N ALA A 10 -14.12 6.72 -17.46
CA ALA A 10 -12.81 6.44 -18.04
C ALA A 10 -12.73 5.00 -18.57
N ASP A 11 -12.35 4.84 -19.82
CA ASP A 11 -12.02 3.54 -20.38
C ASP A 11 -10.55 3.19 -20.04
N LEU A 12 -10.33 2.70 -18.82
CA LEU A 12 -9.00 2.32 -18.36
C LEU A 12 -8.41 1.13 -19.15
N ALA A 13 -9.23 0.32 -19.83
CA ALA A 13 -8.75 -0.80 -20.62
C ALA A 13 -7.87 -0.37 -21.80
N ARG A 14 -8.06 0.85 -22.30
CA ARG A 14 -7.21 1.44 -23.34
C ARG A 14 -5.73 1.55 -22.94
N LEU A 15 -5.42 1.57 -21.64
CA LEU A 15 -4.04 1.56 -21.16
C LEU A 15 -3.28 0.27 -21.47
N ARG A 16 -3.96 -0.80 -21.94
CA ARG A 16 -3.31 -2.00 -22.48
C ARG A 16 -2.77 -1.78 -23.88
N GLU A 17 -3.47 -0.96 -24.68
CA GLU A 17 -3.11 -0.65 -26.06
C GLU A 17 -2.15 0.53 -26.14
N GLU A 18 -2.35 1.51 -25.26
CA GLU A 18 -1.54 2.72 -25.15
C GLU A 18 -1.01 2.85 -23.70
N PRO A 19 0.04 2.09 -23.31
CA PRO A 19 0.55 2.07 -21.95
C PRO A 19 1.01 3.45 -21.47
N LYS A 20 0.53 3.85 -20.30
CA LYS A 20 0.96 5.05 -19.58
C LYS A 20 0.97 4.75 -18.09
N TRP A 21 1.93 5.31 -17.39
CA TRP A 21 1.94 5.23 -15.93
C TRP A 21 0.78 6.04 -15.33
N VAL A 22 0.09 5.41 -14.40
CA VAL A 22 -0.80 6.09 -13.46
C VAL A 22 -0.08 6.09 -12.12
N ALA A 23 0.33 7.27 -11.67
CA ALA A 23 1.07 7.44 -10.42
C ALA A 23 0.29 8.33 -9.44
N GLY A 24 0.37 8.00 -8.15
CA GLY A 24 -0.27 8.76 -7.08
C GLY A 24 -0.54 7.87 -5.87
N PHE A 25 -1.17 8.44 -4.85
CA PHE A 25 -1.51 7.73 -3.61
C PHE A 25 -2.83 8.26 -3.04
N SER A 26 -3.19 7.89 -1.80
CA SER A 26 -4.41 8.37 -1.14
C SER A 26 -5.67 7.98 -1.94
N ASP A 27 -6.49 8.95 -2.35
CA ASP A 27 -7.72 8.74 -3.14
C ASP A 27 -7.46 8.00 -4.48
N ILE A 28 -6.25 8.11 -5.05
CA ILE A 28 -5.84 7.38 -6.26
C ILE A 28 -5.80 5.85 -6.05
N THR A 29 -5.81 5.38 -4.82
CA THR A 29 -5.95 3.96 -4.50
C THR A 29 -7.14 3.31 -5.23
N MET A 30 -8.23 4.03 -5.43
CA MET A 30 -9.39 3.52 -6.18
C MET A 30 -9.02 3.21 -7.65
N LEU A 31 -8.22 4.06 -8.29
CA LEU A 31 -7.72 3.80 -9.65
C LEU A 31 -6.72 2.63 -9.67
N HIS A 32 -5.86 2.52 -8.66
CA HIS A 32 -4.93 1.39 -8.54
C HIS A 32 -5.69 0.05 -8.44
N LEU A 33 -6.75 0.00 -7.66
CA LEU A 33 -7.60 -1.20 -7.54
C LEU A 33 -8.27 -1.55 -8.88
N ALA A 34 -8.78 -0.56 -9.61
CA ALA A 34 -9.35 -0.76 -10.94
C ALA A 34 -8.31 -1.28 -11.95
N LEU A 35 -7.10 -0.70 -11.97
CA LEU A 35 -6.00 -1.12 -12.84
C LEU A 35 -5.52 -2.54 -12.50
N ARG A 36 -5.46 -2.89 -11.21
CA ARG A 36 -5.18 -4.25 -10.76
C ARG A 36 -6.12 -5.28 -11.39
N LYS A 37 -7.43 -5.01 -11.42
CA LYS A 37 -8.43 -5.89 -12.07
C LYS A 37 -8.15 -6.07 -13.57
N LEU A 38 -7.63 -5.05 -14.20
CA LEU A 38 -7.24 -5.08 -15.61
C LEU A 38 -5.84 -5.69 -15.83
N ARG A 39 -5.13 -6.13 -14.78
CA ARG A 39 -3.74 -6.60 -14.86
C ARG A 39 -2.78 -5.53 -15.41
N ILE A 40 -3.01 -4.28 -15.09
CA ILE A 40 -2.18 -3.15 -15.46
C ILE A 40 -1.45 -2.68 -14.21
N GLU A 41 -0.13 -2.55 -14.31
CA GLU A 41 0.69 -1.99 -13.22
C GLU A 41 0.45 -0.48 -13.09
N SER A 42 0.62 0.01 -11.87
CA SER A 42 0.54 1.43 -11.53
C SER A 42 1.53 1.77 -10.42
N ILE A 43 1.76 3.04 -10.14
CA ILE A 43 2.73 3.47 -9.15
C ILE A 43 2.01 4.14 -7.98
N HIS A 44 2.03 3.49 -6.80
CA HIS A 44 1.74 4.20 -5.55
C HIS A 44 2.98 5.00 -5.18
N GLY A 45 2.83 6.30 -5.00
CA GLY A 45 3.96 7.18 -4.72
C GLY A 45 3.58 8.65 -4.68
N PRO A 46 4.53 9.55 -4.50
CA PRO A 46 4.29 10.96 -4.29
C PRO A 46 3.62 11.61 -5.49
N MET A 47 2.92 12.70 -5.21
CA MET A 47 2.37 13.61 -6.22
C MET A 47 3.23 14.88 -6.32
N PRO A 48 3.26 15.54 -7.50
CA PRO A 48 4.08 16.74 -7.69
C PRO A 48 3.81 17.88 -6.69
N SER A 49 2.61 17.92 -6.10
CA SER A 49 2.26 18.91 -5.07
C SER A 49 3.05 18.76 -3.76
N GLY A 50 3.62 17.58 -3.52
CA GLY A 50 4.46 17.29 -2.34
C GLY A 50 5.96 17.41 -2.61
N PHE A 51 6.38 17.73 -3.84
CA PHE A 51 7.81 17.81 -4.15
C PHE A 51 8.45 19.05 -3.51
N ARG A 52 9.71 18.88 -3.10
CA ARG A 52 10.53 20.00 -2.62
C ARG A 52 11.13 20.75 -3.79
N PHE A 53 11.10 22.07 -3.73
CA PHE A 53 11.67 22.97 -4.75
C PHE A 53 12.67 23.96 -4.16
N ASP A 54 13.16 23.68 -2.95
CA ASP A 54 14.13 24.51 -2.21
C ASP A 54 15.60 24.22 -2.56
N GLY A 55 15.84 23.24 -3.42
CA GLY A 55 17.18 22.80 -3.84
C GLY A 55 17.80 21.73 -2.94
N GLU A 56 17.07 21.25 -1.92
CA GLU A 56 17.46 20.08 -1.14
C GLU A 56 17.08 18.77 -1.85
N GLU A 57 17.72 17.68 -1.46
CA GLU A 57 17.37 16.35 -1.96
C GLU A 57 15.93 15.98 -1.58
N ASP A 58 15.19 15.48 -2.54
CA ASP A 58 13.83 14.97 -2.35
C ASP A 58 13.77 13.46 -2.65
N PRO A 59 13.92 12.61 -1.63
CA PRO A 59 13.88 11.15 -1.81
C PRO A 59 12.56 10.66 -2.41
N SER A 60 11.45 11.34 -2.12
CA SER A 60 10.14 11.01 -2.68
C SER A 60 10.09 11.25 -4.19
N ALA A 61 10.50 12.45 -4.64
CA ALA A 61 10.54 12.79 -6.06
C ALA A 61 11.55 11.93 -6.83
N GLU A 62 12.73 11.65 -6.25
CA GLU A 62 13.74 10.79 -6.87
C GLU A 62 13.25 9.34 -6.98
N SER A 63 12.58 8.80 -5.96
CA SER A 63 12.01 7.46 -6.04
C SER A 63 10.95 7.33 -7.14
N LEU A 64 10.13 8.37 -7.32
CA LEU A 64 9.15 8.40 -8.41
C LEU A 64 9.84 8.46 -9.77
N ARG A 65 10.91 9.28 -9.91
CA ARG A 65 11.72 9.30 -11.13
C ARG A 65 12.26 7.90 -11.45
N GLN A 66 12.89 7.25 -10.47
CA GLN A 66 13.43 5.90 -10.65
C GLN A 66 12.34 4.90 -11.05
N ALA A 67 11.16 4.97 -10.41
CA ALA A 67 10.05 4.08 -10.76
C ALA A 67 9.53 4.34 -12.19
N LEU A 68 9.41 5.60 -12.62
CA LEU A 68 8.95 5.93 -13.97
C LEU A 68 9.89 5.43 -15.06
N PHE A 69 11.20 5.34 -14.77
CA PHE A 69 12.22 4.86 -15.71
C PHE A 69 12.61 3.38 -15.51
N GLY A 70 11.96 2.67 -14.57
CA GLY A 70 12.22 1.24 -14.34
C GLY A 70 13.53 0.96 -13.60
N GLU A 71 14.04 1.93 -12.85
CA GLU A 71 15.33 1.87 -12.14
C GLU A 71 15.16 1.37 -10.68
N THR A 72 13.93 1.21 -10.19
CA THR A 72 13.67 0.74 -8.82
C THR A 72 13.78 -0.78 -8.73
N GLU A 73 14.79 -1.28 -8.03
CA GLU A 73 15.01 -2.72 -7.80
C GLU A 73 14.36 -3.20 -6.49
N GLY A 74 14.36 -2.37 -5.45
CA GLY A 74 13.79 -2.69 -4.14
C GLY A 74 13.90 -1.53 -3.15
N ILE A 75 13.32 -1.74 -1.97
CA ILE A 75 13.31 -0.77 -0.87
C ILE A 75 13.73 -1.50 0.41
N GLU A 76 14.71 -0.95 1.11
CA GLU A 76 15.13 -1.40 2.44
C GLU A 76 14.43 -0.57 3.51
N VAL A 77 14.11 -1.22 4.63
CA VAL A 77 13.36 -0.62 5.75
C VAL A 77 14.04 -0.98 7.06
N GLU A 78 14.25 0.01 7.89
CA GLU A 78 14.84 -0.15 9.22
C GLU A 78 14.01 -1.11 10.10
N PRO A 79 14.65 -1.73 11.13
CA PRO A 79 13.95 -2.60 12.06
C PRO A 79 12.80 -1.89 12.78
N HIS A 80 11.67 -2.56 12.92
CA HIS A 80 10.53 -2.06 13.69
C HIS A 80 10.06 -3.11 14.71
N PRO A 81 9.69 -2.71 15.96
CA PRO A 81 9.34 -3.66 17.03
C PRO A 81 8.15 -4.58 16.72
N LEU A 82 7.29 -4.19 15.79
CA LEU A 82 6.11 -4.97 15.36
C LEU A 82 6.39 -5.84 14.14
N ASN A 83 7.58 -5.78 13.54
CA ASN A 83 7.94 -6.60 12.40
C ASN A 83 7.70 -8.09 12.70
N GLN A 84 7.22 -8.81 11.70
CA GLN A 84 6.98 -10.24 11.76
C GLN A 84 7.94 -10.90 10.78
N PRO A 85 8.90 -11.73 11.27
CA PRO A 85 9.95 -12.26 10.43
C PRO A 85 9.45 -13.31 9.44
N GLY A 86 10.18 -13.44 8.34
CA GLY A 86 9.93 -14.41 7.29
C GLY A 86 10.16 -13.83 5.90
N THR A 87 10.01 -14.70 4.88
CA THR A 87 10.12 -14.30 3.47
C THR A 87 8.94 -14.85 2.71
N ALA A 88 8.30 -14.01 1.92
CA ALA A 88 7.20 -14.42 1.06
C ALA A 88 7.09 -13.55 -0.19
N SER A 89 6.50 -14.12 -1.23
CA SER A 89 6.30 -13.43 -2.51
C SER A 89 4.82 -13.43 -2.91
N GLY A 90 4.40 -12.33 -3.53
CA GLY A 90 3.04 -12.17 -4.03
C GLY A 90 2.95 -10.96 -4.95
N ARG A 91 1.78 -10.69 -5.46
CA ARG A 91 1.51 -9.48 -6.26
C ARG A 91 1.19 -8.32 -5.31
N LEU A 92 1.92 -7.21 -5.43
CA LEU A 92 1.71 -6.04 -4.57
C LEU A 92 0.38 -5.37 -4.94
N ALA A 93 -0.45 -5.14 -3.93
CA ALA A 93 -1.72 -4.44 -4.06
C ALA A 93 -2.00 -3.63 -2.80
N GLY A 94 -2.84 -2.63 -2.90
CA GLY A 94 -3.24 -1.85 -1.72
C GLY A 94 -3.16 -0.35 -1.93
N GLY A 95 -2.83 0.38 -0.87
CA GLY A 95 -2.79 1.83 -0.74
C GLY A 95 -3.53 2.31 0.50
N ASN A 96 -4.32 3.38 0.40
CA ASN A 96 -5.06 3.93 1.53
C ASN A 96 -6.13 2.95 2.03
N LEU A 97 -6.08 2.64 3.34
CA LEU A 97 -6.89 1.59 3.95
C LEU A 97 -8.39 1.90 3.91
N THR A 98 -8.79 3.15 4.16
CA THR A 98 -10.19 3.59 4.07
C THR A 98 -10.70 3.50 2.64
N VAL A 99 -9.88 3.83 1.64
CA VAL A 99 -10.25 3.73 0.22
C VAL A 99 -10.38 2.26 -0.20
N ILE A 100 -9.47 1.37 0.24
CA ILE A 100 -9.59 -0.08 0.03
C ILE A 100 -10.93 -0.58 0.58
N ARG A 101 -11.27 -0.19 1.81
CA ARG A 101 -12.55 -0.57 2.43
C ARG A 101 -13.75 -0.03 1.68
N SER A 102 -13.66 1.17 1.11
CA SER A 102 -14.77 1.77 0.34
C SER A 102 -15.05 1.08 -0.99
N ALA A 103 -14.11 0.29 -1.50
CA ALA A 103 -14.27 -0.51 -2.70
C ALA A 103 -15.01 -1.84 -2.46
N ASP A 104 -15.29 -2.22 -1.21
CA ASP A 104 -15.95 -3.48 -0.91
C ASP A 104 -17.34 -3.59 -1.55
N GLY A 105 -17.62 -4.72 -2.19
CA GLY A 105 -18.86 -4.96 -2.93
C GLY A 105 -18.95 -4.26 -4.28
N THR A 106 -17.88 -3.61 -4.72
CA THR A 106 -17.76 -3.01 -6.07
C THR A 106 -16.89 -3.89 -6.98
N PRO A 107 -16.89 -3.65 -8.30
CA PRO A 107 -15.98 -4.36 -9.21
C PRO A 107 -14.50 -4.21 -8.86
N GLU A 108 -14.11 -3.13 -8.21
CA GLU A 108 -12.74 -2.79 -7.85
C GLU A 108 -12.28 -3.38 -6.52
N GLU A 109 -13.14 -4.10 -5.81
CA GLU A 109 -12.79 -4.64 -4.49
C GLU A 109 -11.51 -5.50 -4.50
N LEU A 110 -10.76 -5.43 -3.42
CA LEU A 110 -9.63 -6.30 -3.19
C LEU A 110 -10.14 -7.72 -2.92
N THR A 111 -9.74 -8.68 -3.75
CA THR A 111 -10.13 -10.08 -3.64
C THR A 111 -8.96 -10.96 -3.21
N ALA A 112 -9.26 -12.10 -2.58
CA ALA A 112 -8.29 -13.11 -2.16
C ALA A 112 -8.00 -14.17 -3.26
N GLU A 113 -8.22 -13.85 -4.54
CA GLU A 113 -8.10 -14.82 -5.65
C GLU A 113 -6.66 -15.19 -5.98
N GLU A 114 -5.69 -14.35 -5.64
CA GLU A 114 -4.27 -14.57 -5.92
C GLU A 114 -3.39 -14.28 -4.70
N PRO A 115 -2.18 -14.88 -4.64
CA PRO A 115 -1.19 -14.57 -3.62
C PRO A 115 -0.87 -13.08 -3.63
N THR A 116 -1.24 -12.37 -2.55
CA THR A 116 -1.14 -10.91 -2.46
C THR A 116 -0.15 -10.49 -1.38
N VAL A 117 0.67 -9.50 -1.67
CA VAL A 117 1.37 -8.66 -0.70
C VAL A 117 0.54 -7.39 -0.54
N LEU A 118 0.07 -7.11 0.67
CA LEU A 118 -0.86 -6.01 0.92
C LEU A 118 -0.12 -4.81 1.50
N LEU A 119 -0.05 -3.72 0.73
CA LEU A 119 0.36 -2.41 1.20
C LEU A 119 -0.85 -1.67 1.78
N ILE A 120 -0.71 -1.15 2.99
CA ILE A 120 -1.71 -0.28 3.62
C ILE A 120 -1.05 0.95 4.25
N GLU A 121 -1.67 2.10 4.10
CA GLU A 121 -1.32 3.35 4.74
C GLU A 121 -2.61 4.13 5.08
N GLU A 122 -2.54 5.14 5.97
CA GLU A 122 -3.72 5.91 6.33
C GLU A 122 -3.35 7.27 6.93
N VAL A 123 -4.26 8.25 6.81
CA VAL A 123 -4.10 9.57 7.40
C VAL A 123 -5.42 10.09 8.00
N GLY A 124 -5.33 10.71 9.18
CA GLY A 124 -6.44 11.46 9.76
C GLY A 124 -7.65 10.62 10.17
N GLU A 125 -7.50 9.30 10.27
CA GLU A 125 -8.61 8.41 10.61
C GLU A 125 -8.66 8.13 12.14
N PHE A 126 -9.84 7.77 12.63
CA PHE A 126 -9.98 7.34 14.02
C PHE A 126 -9.45 5.93 14.23
N VAL A 127 -8.66 5.73 15.28
CA VAL A 127 -8.04 4.42 15.59
C VAL A 127 -9.10 3.29 15.69
N TYR A 128 -10.29 3.55 16.26
CA TYR A 128 -11.36 2.55 16.30
C TYR A 128 -11.91 2.16 14.93
N ARG A 129 -11.78 3.04 13.92
CA ARG A 129 -12.18 2.72 12.54
C ARG A 129 -11.15 1.84 11.87
N ILE A 130 -9.85 2.02 12.18
CA ILE A 130 -8.81 1.09 11.72
C ILE A 130 -9.15 -0.32 12.19
N ASP A 131 -9.47 -0.51 13.48
CA ASP A 131 -9.91 -1.80 14.00
C ASP A 131 -11.13 -2.35 13.25
N ARG A 132 -12.14 -1.52 13.04
CA ARG A 132 -13.36 -1.90 12.29
C ARG A 132 -13.06 -2.32 10.84
N ILE A 133 -12.15 -1.61 10.15
CA ILE A 133 -11.75 -1.95 8.78
C ILE A 133 -11.00 -3.28 8.76
N MET A 134 -10.01 -3.46 9.63
CA MET A 134 -9.26 -4.71 9.73
C MET A 134 -10.17 -5.90 10.06
N GLN A 135 -11.11 -5.72 11.00
CA GLN A 135 -12.15 -6.70 11.32
C GLN A 135 -13.01 -7.04 10.10
N SER A 136 -13.36 -6.05 9.27
CA SER A 136 -14.14 -6.27 8.05
C SER A 136 -13.35 -7.07 7.03
N LEU A 137 -12.07 -6.71 6.77
CA LEU A 137 -11.20 -7.43 5.84
C LEU A 137 -10.99 -8.89 6.27
N ALA A 138 -10.76 -9.12 7.57
CA ALA A 138 -10.60 -10.46 8.12
C ALA A 138 -11.88 -11.32 7.93
N ARG A 139 -13.05 -10.79 8.30
CA ARG A 139 -14.32 -11.51 8.23
C ARG A 139 -14.84 -11.75 6.82
N SER A 140 -14.45 -10.89 5.86
CA SER A 140 -14.81 -11.06 4.45
C SER A 140 -13.86 -11.97 3.68
N GLY A 141 -12.88 -12.61 4.37
CA GLY A 141 -11.92 -13.54 3.76
C GLY A 141 -10.82 -12.86 2.93
N LYS A 142 -10.74 -11.52 2.94
CA LYS A 142 -9.77 -10.78 2.11
C LYS A 142 -8.31 -10.96 2.55
N LEU A 143 -8.09 -11.47 3.77
CA LEU A 143 -6.76 -11.77 4.30
C LEU A 143 -6.32 -13.23 4.05
N GLU A 144 -7.16 -14.11 3.46
CA GLU A 144 -6.88 -15.54 3.35
C GLU A 144 -5.71 -15.88 2.42
N ASN A 145 -5.53 -15.13 1.33
CA ASN A 145 -4.39 -15.29 0.40
C ASN A 145 -3.29 -14.26 0.58
N LEU A 146 -3.29 -13.59 1.73
CA LEU A 146 -2.23 -12.67 2.06
C LEU A 146 -0.92 -13.45 2.30
N ARG A 147 0.15 -13.05 1.63
CA ARG A 147 1.48 -13.65 1.73
C ARG A 147 2.43 -12.83 2.57
N ALA A 148 2.28 -11.51 2.51
CA ALA A 148 3.01 -10.57 3.34
C ALA A 148 2.17 -9.29 3.55
N GLY A 149 2.45 -8.59 4.64
CA GLY A 149 1.93 -7.25 4.91
C GLY A 149 3.02 -6.20 4.78
N VAL A 150 2.68 -5.06 4.19
CA VAL A 150 3.53 -3.87 4.12
C VAL A 150 2.73 -2.72 4.73
N VAL A 151 3.12 -2.30 5.93
CA VAL A 151 2.41 -1.27 6.71
C VAL A 151 3.22 0.02 6.60
N GLY A 152 2.67 0.95 5.83
CA GLY A 152 3.23 2.27 5.60
C GLY A 152 2.90 3.25 6.72
N HIS A 153 2.81 4.52 6.37
CA HIS A 153 2.52 5.58 7.33
C HIS A 153 1.08 5.50 7.83
N PHE A 154 0.92 5.64 9.14
CA PHE A 154 -0.37 5.82 9.82
C PHE A 154 -0.29 7.13 10.61
N SER A 155 -0.55 8.25 9.94
CA SER A 155 -0.31 9.59 10.46
C SER A 155 -1.59 10.30 10.88
N GLU A 156 -1.44 11.28 11.76
CA GLU A 156 -2.54 12.12 12.25
C GLU A 156 -3.73 11.33 12.82
N MET A 157 -3.47 10.17 13.42
CA MET A 157 -4.50 9.28 13.95
C MET A 157 -5.29 9.94 15.09
N LEU A 158 -6.62 9.85 15.01
CA LEU A 158 -7.54 10.50 15.94
C LEU A 158 -8.06 9.54 17.03
N GLY A 159 -8.35 10.08 18.21
CA GLY A 159 -9.06 9.35 19.28
C GLY A 159 -8.19 8.45 20.14
N MET A 160 -6.87 8.52 20.06
CA MET A 160 -5.94 7.73 20.87
C MET A 160 -6.06 8.05 22.37
N GLU A 161 -6.22 9.31 22.74
CA GLU A 161 -6.29 9.75 24.14
C GLU A 161 -7.53 9.24 24.90
N LYS A 162 -8.61 8.95 24.17
CA LYS A 162 -9.93 8.71 24.76
C LYS A 162 -10.20 7.25 25.13
N PHE A 163 -9.45 6.31 24.57
CA PHE A 163 -9.75 4.88 24.69
C PHE A 163 -8.61 4.03 25.25
N GLY A 164 -7.44 4.62 25.53
CA GLY A 164 -6.26 3.86 25.95
C GLY A 164 -5.87 2.77 24.94
N VAL A 165 -6.25 2.96 23.69
CA VAL A 165 -6.09 1.97 22.63
C VAL A 165 -4.66 2.04 22.15
N ALA A 166 -4.07 0.87 21.94
CA ALA A 166 -2.85 0.70 21.17
C ALA A 166 -2.92 1.54 19.89
N ASP A 167 -1.78 2.01 19.42
CA ASP A 167 -1.70 2.72 18.16
C ASP A 167 -2.23 1.87 16.98
N ALA A 168 -2.46 2.49 15.83
CA ALA A 168 -2.99 1.81 14.66
C ALA A 168 -2.13 0.60 14.24
N CYS A 169 -0.82 0.70 14.37
CA CYS A 169 0.12 -0.38 14.04
C CYS A 169 -0.06 -1.59 14.96
N ALA A 170 -0.28 -1.40 16.27
CA ALA A 170 -0.55 -2.50 17.18
C ALA A 170 -1.89 -3.20 16.87
N ILE A 171 -2.91 -2.44 16.48
CA ILE A 171 -4.18 -3.01 16.00
C ILE A 171 -3.95 -3.87 14.76
N ILE A 172 -3.29 -3.33 13.71
CA ILE A 172 -2.97 -4.07 12.49
C ILE A 172 -2.18 -5.34 12.82
N SER A 173 -1.17 -5.24 13.70
CA SER A 173 -0.38 -6.38 14.15
C SER A 173 -1.25 -7.47 14.79
N SER A 174 -2.30 -7.13 15.53
CA SER A 174 -3.20 -8.12 16.14
C SER A 174 -3.96 -8.96 15.11
N TYR A 175 -4.22 -8.44 13.92
CA TYR A 175 -4.87 -9.17 12.82
C TYR A 175 -3.88 -9.93 11.94
N THR A 176 -2.63 -9.45 11.83
CA THR A 176 -1.63 -10.07 10.95
C THR A 176 -0.84 -11.19 11.64
N ARG A 177 -0.58 -11.09 12.94
CA ARG A 177 0.13 -12.13 13.71
C ARG A 177 -0.48 -13.52 13.60
N PRO A 178 -1.80 -13.69 13.70
CA PRO A 178 -2.43 -15.03 13.57
C PRO A 178 -2.26 -15.64 12.18
N LEU A 179 -1.94 -14.86 11.15
CA LEU A 179 -1.74 -15.34 9.79
C LEU A 179 -0.38 -16.03 9.60
N GLY A 180 0.59 -15.79 10.49
CA GLY A 180 1.93 -16.39 10.41
C GLY A 180 2.71 -16.00 9.16
N ILE A 181 2.49 -14.80 8.64
CA ILE A 181 3.14 -14.25 7.45
C ILE A 181 4.15 -13.16 7.81
N PRO A 182 5.16 -12.88 6.98
CA PRO A 182 6.02 -11.73 7.18
C PRO A 182 5.24 -10.42 7.06
N VAL A 183 5.53 -9.48 7.98
CA VAL A 183 4.95 -8.14 7.94
C VAL A 183 6.03 -7.12 8.28
N VAL A 184 6.19 -6.14 7.42
CA VAL A 184 7.03 -4.97 7.66
C VAL A 184 6.18 -3.79 8.12
N PHE A 185 6.62 -3.11 9.16
CA PHE A 185 6.05 -1.85 9.66
C PHE A 185 7.03 -0.71 9.46
N GLY A 186 6.53 0.52 9.37
CA GLY A 186 7.35 1.70 9.10
C GLY A 186 7.85 1.76 7.66
N PHE A 187 7.17 1.08 6.73
CA PHE A 187 7.50 1.19 5.32
C PHE A 187 7.30 2.63 4.84
N PRO A 188 8.27 3.24 4.11
CA PRO A 188 8.22 4.65 3.74
C PRO A 188 7.24 4.91 2.57
N ALA A 189 5.95 4.70 2.80
CA ALA A 189 4.88 4.99 1.84
C ALA A 189 3.63 5.52 2.56
N GLY A 190 3.02 6.57 2.03
CA GLY A 190 1.81 7.19 2.57
C GLY A 190 1.93 8.71 2.69
N HIS A 191 1.39 9.29 3.78
CA HIS A 191 1.22 10.74 3.93
C HIS A 191 2.33 11.43 4.75
N GLU A 192 3.46 10.77 5.00
CA GLU A 192 4.64 11.36 5.61
C GLU A 192 5.83 11.27 4.65
N ASP A 193 6.88 12.02 4.91
CA ASP A 193 8.14 11.98 4.14
C ASP A 193 9.13 10.97 4.76
N PRO A 194 9.81 10.19 3.92
CA PRO A 194 9.61 10.09 2.48
C PRO A 194 8.42 9.18 2.11
N ASN A 195 7.74 9.50 1.00
CA ASN A 195 6.74 8.63 0.38
C ASN A 195 7.35 8.00 -0.88
N LEU A 196 7.95 6.84 -0.73
CA LEU A 196 8.67 6.18 -1.83
C LEU A 196 7.72 5.49 -2.81
N ALA A 197 8.07 5.57 -4.08
CA ALA A 197 7.30 4.99 -5.17
C ALA A 197 7.42 3.47 -5.23
N VAL A 198 6.28 2.76 -5.34
CA VAL A 198 6.22 1.30 -5.48
C VAL A 198 5.30 0.89 -6.63
N TYR A 199 5.65 -0.20 -7.32
CA TYR A 199 4.84 -0.74 -8.41
C TYR A 199 3.71 -1.63 -7.87
N LEU A 200 2.49 -1.12 -7.89
CA LEU A 200 1.30 -1.95 -7.64
C LEU A 200 0.98 -2.81 -8.87
N GLY A 201 0.53 -4.02 -8.62
CA GLY A 201 0.28 -5.00 -9.67
C GLY A 201 1.50 -5.87 -10.00
N ARG A 202 2.71 -5.46 -9.64
CA ARG A 202 3.95 -6.23 -9.85
C ARG A 202 4.14 -7.29 -8.78
N ARG A 203 4.81 -8.39 -9.13
CA ARG A 203 5.25 -9.38 -8.15
C ARG A 203 6.39 -8.83 -7.32
N VAL A 204 6.31 -9.02 -6.01
CA VAL A 204 7.36 -8.62 -5.06
C VAL A 204 7.72 -9.76 -4.14
N THR A 205 8.93 -9.72 -3.59
CA THR A 205 9.37 -10.54 -2.46
C THR A 205 9.61 -9.63 -1.27
N VAL A 206 9.01 -9.96 -0.14
CA VAL A 206 9.21 -9.27 1.14
C VAL A 206 9.98 -10.21 2.05
N SER A 207 11.14 -9.76 2.52
CA SER A 207 11.98 -10.43 3.52
C SER A 207 12.07 -9.57 4.76
N VAL A 208 11.82 -10.16 5.93
CA VAL A 208 11.83 -9.48 7.23
C VAL A 208 12.66 -10.30 8.20
N ASP A 209 13.62 -9.68 8.87
CA ASP A 209 14.47 -10.28 9.90
C ASP A 209 14.76 -9.29 11.05
N GLU A 210 15.77 -9.60 11.88
CA GLU A 210 16.16 -8.76 13.01
C GLU A 210 16.91 -7.48 12.58
N GLU A 211 17.50 -7.46 11.38
CA GLU A 211 18.24 -6.32 10.84
C GLU A 211 17.32 -5.33 10.10
N GLY A 212 16.07 -5.72 9.81
CA GLY A 212 15.08 -4.88 9.15
C GLY A 212 14.20 -5.64 8.17
N ALA A 213 13.85 -4.98 7.08
CA ALA A 213 13.08 -5.60 6.02
C ALA A 213 13.53 -5.10 4.65
N ARG A 214 13.29 -5.93 3.63
CA ARG A 214 13.53 -5.60 2.23
C ARG A 214 12.34 -6.03 1.38
N MET A 215 11.90 -5.15 0.50
CA MET A 215 10.94 -5.47 -0.55
C MET A 215 11.62 -5.34 -1.91
N GLU A 216 11.70 -6.43 -2.67
CA GLU A 216 12.30 -6.49 -3.99
C GLU A 216 11.23 -6.66 -5.06
N PHE A 217 11.37 -5.92 -6.16
CA PHE A 217 10.47 -6.03 -7.32
C PHE A 217 10.99 -7.06 -8.31
N ALA A 218 10.12 -7.96 -8.77
CA ALA A 218 10.43 -8.79 -9.92
C ALA A 218 10.57 -7.92 -11.19
N PRO A 219 11.29 -8.39 -12.22
CA PRO A 219 11.23 -7.77 -13.55
C PRO A 219 9.78 -7.58 -14.00
N ALA A 220 9.52 -6.57 -14.83
CA ALA A 220 8.20 -6.38 -15.44
C ALA A 220 7.80 -7.62 -16.28
N ASP A 221 6.54 -8.01 -16.17
CA ASP A 221 5.97 -9.15 -16.92
C ASP A 221 5.85 -8.81 -18.42
#